data_436caf830ec941f29978231d6988340b
#
_entry.id   436caf830ec941f29978231d6988340b
#
_cell.length_a   1.000
_cell.length_b   1.000
_cell.length_c   1.000
_cell.angle_alpha   90.00
_cell.angle_beta   90.00
_cell.angle_gamma   90.00
#
_symmetry.space_group_name_H-M   'P 1'
#
loop_
_entity.id
_entity.type
_entity.pdbx_description
1 polymer ?
#
loop_
_entity_poly.entity_id
_entity_poly.type
_entity_poly.pdbx_seq_one_letter_code
_entity_poly.pdbx_strand_id
1 'polypeptide(L)'
;MRKLTLLLGLLLTLGSLHAQEKGQFVLQAEANAGVLFHDLLKDNRKVHPEVALGAVFGYQFSDHLSLGVGANVRQTSDVVTWLPVFASAKYRFNDSKVRPFVEARCGYAFCLLGLGYKGSSKGNSYVSSALCEGFYAAVAGGCSFGRTDLGLGVQFINIHTHEMGWNIAGEPFQYESQDIKPAVFLHYAYNFYFGK
;
A
#
# COMPACT_ATOMS: atom_id res chain seq x y z
N MET A 1 -15.58 -21.64 6.36
CA MET A 1 -14.75 -21.31 5.23
C MET A 1 -15.48 -21.41 3.88
N ARG A 2 -16.17 -22.51 3.50
CA ARG A 2 -16.92 -22.64 2.22
C ARG A 2 -17.95 -21.52 1.95
N LYS A 3 -18.66 -21.02 2.99
CA LYS A 3 -19.68 -19.97 2.82
C LYS A 3 -19.07 -18.60 2.48
N LEU A 4 -17.87 -18.30 2.99
CA LEU A 4 -17.16 -17.05 2.71
C LEU A 4 -16.63 -17.04 1.28
N THR A 5 -16.14 -18.18 0.77
CA THR A 5 -15.65 -18.33 -0.61
C THR A 5 -16.79 -18.19 -1.63
N LEU A 6 -17.97 -18.75 -1.30
CA LEU A 6 -19.17 -18.60 -2.16
C LEU A 6 -19.69 -17.16 -2.17
N LEU A 7 -19.68 -16.47 -1.02
CA LEU A 7 -20.09 -15.06 -0.93
C LEU A 7 -19.13 -14.15 -1.71
N LEU A 8 -17.83 -14.40 -1.62
CA LEU A 8 -16.80 -13.68 -2.37
C LEU A 8 -16.92 -13.94 -3.88
N GLY A 9 -17.18 -15.20 -4.27
CA GLY A 9 -17.45 -15.57 -5.67
C GLY A 9 -18.71 -14.91 -6.22
N LEU A 10 -19.79 -14.86 -5.44
CA LEU A 10 -21.05 -14.22 -5.82
C LEU A 10 -20.91 -12.68 -5.97
N LEU A 11 -20.16 -12.03 -5.06
CA LEU A 11 -19.82 -10.60 -5.16
C LEU A 11 -19.00 -10.28 -6.41
N LEU A 12 -18.07 -11.17 -6.80
CA LEU A 12 -17.25 -11.01 -8.00
C LEU A 12 -18.03 -11.18 -9.29
N THR A 13 -19.07 -12.04 -9.31
CA THR A 13 -19.88 -12.30 -10.51
C THR A 13 -21.01 -11.28 -10.72
N LEU A 14 -21.59 -10.73 -9.66
CA LEU A 14 -22.66 -9.72 -9.76
C LEU A 14 -22.13 -8.36 -10.24
N GLY A 15 -20.83 -8.15 -10.20
CA GLY A 15 -20.21 -6.87 -10.57
C GLY A 15 -19.91 -6.66 -12.05
N SER A 16 -20.00 -7.69 -12.89
CA SER A 16 -19.44 -7.66 -14.25
C SER A 16 -20.31 -7.01 -15.33
N LEU A 17 -21.52 -6.51 -15.00
CA LEU A 17 -22.52 -6.14 -16.01
C LEU A 17 -22.75 -4.65 -16.26
N HIS A 18 -22.06 -3.74 -15.57
CA HIS A 18 -22.26 -2.30 -15.80
C HIS A 18 -21.01 -1.68 -16.43
N ALA A 19 -21.18 -1.07 -17.60
CA ALA A 19 -20.17 -0.26 -18.24
C ALA A 19 -19.75 0.89 -17.32
N GLN A 20 -18.45 1.19 -17.28
CA GLN A 20 -17.91 2.35 -16.57
C GLN A 20 -18.36 3.61 -17.32
N GLU A 21 -19.22 4.40 -16.72
CA GLU A 21 -19.70 5.67 -17.27
C GLU A 21 -18.93 6.83 -16.59
N LYS A 22 -18.63 7.89 -17.37
CA LYS A 22 -18.05 9.14 -16.85
C LYS A 22 -19.01 9.83 -15.89
N GLY A 23 -18.46 10.57 -14.92
CA GLY A 23 -19.28 11.32 -13.96
C GLY A 23 -19.75 10.49 -12.78
N GLN A 24 -19.07 9.39 -12.45
CA GLN A 24 -19.39 8.50 -11.34
C GLN A 24 -18.36 8.55 -10.22
N PHE A 25 -18.83 8.37 -8.98
CA PHE A 25 -17.95 8.07 -7.88
C PHE A 25 -17.51 6.61 -7.93
N VAL A 26 -16.27 6.36 -7.55
CA VAL A 26 -15.66 5.04 -7.52
C VAL A 26 -15.13 4.75 -6.14
N LEU A 27 -15.54 3.62 -5.57
CA LEU A 27 -14.86 3.02 -4.41
C LEU A 27 -14.10 1.79 -4.93
N GLN A 28 -12.78 1.84 -4.86
CA GLN A 28 -11.92 0.73 -5.21
C GLN A 28 -11.48 0.02 -3.93
N ALA A 29 -11.82 -1.25 -3.76
CA ALA A 29 -11.25 -2.11 -2.75
C ALA A 29 -10.04 -2.83 -3.33
N GLU A 30 -8.91 -2.84 -2.63
CA GLU A 30 -7.66 -3.37 -3.15
C GLU A 30 -6.97 -4.35 -2.21
N ALA A 31 -6.26 -5.30 -2.80
CA ALA A 31 -5.34 -6.20 -2.14
C ALA A 31 -4.03 -6.25 -2.93
N ASN A 32 -2.92 -6.09 -2.23
CA ASN A 32 -1.60 -6.14 -2.83
C ASN A 32 -0.76 -7.20 -2.11
N ALA A 33 0.06 -7.94 -2.87
CA ALA A 33 1.02 -8.87 -2.33
C ALA A 33 2.36 -8.65 -3.03
N GLY A 34 3.43 -8.52 -2.27
CA GLY A 34 4.71 -8.16 -2.85
C GLY A 34 5.91 -8.49 -2.00
N VAL A 35 7.00 -7.91 -2.40
CA VAL A 35 8.29 -8.03 -1.72
C VAL A 35 8.90 -6.64 -1.55
N LEU A 36 9.26 -6.34 -0.33
CA LEU A 36 9.99 -5.15 0.06
C LEU A 36 11.48 -5.45 0.09
N PHE A 37 12.27 -4.57 -0.49
CA PHE A 37 13.72 -4.68 -0.49
C PHE A 37 14.29 -3.74 0.57
N HIS A 38 15.03 -4.32 1.50
CA HIS A 38 15.77 -3.57 2.49
C HIS A 38 17.24 -3.56 2.10
N ASP A 39 17.91 -2.41 2.29
CA ASP A 39 19.34 -2.24 2.06
C ASP A 39 19.81 -2.64 0.64
N LEU A 40 19.06 -2.22 -0.40
CA LEU A 40 19.41 -2.53 -1.81
C LEU A 40 20.84 -2.14 -2.19
N LEU A 41 21.41 -1.15 -1.50
CA LEU A 41 22.74 -0.60 -1.76
C LEU A 41 23.82 -1.22 -0.88
N LYS A 42 23.46 -2.12 0.05
CA LYS A 42 24.39 -2.80 0.95
C LYS A 42 24.57 -4.28 0.57
N ASP A 43 25.68 -4.87 0.95
CA ASP A 43 26.00 -6.29 0.65
C ASP A 43 25.03 -7.30 1.27
N ASN A 44 24.30 -6.93 2.32
CA ASN A 44 23.30 -7.76 3.00
C ASN A 44 21.87 -7.43 2.61
N ARG A 45 21.52 -7.70 1.35
CA ARG A 45 20.16 -7.51 0.84
C ARG A 45 19.18 -8.42 1.57
N LYS A 46 18.21 -7.82 2.27
CA LYS A 46 17.10 -8.57 2.86
C LYS A 46 15.84 -8.32 2.04
N VAL A 47 15.11 -9.40 1.79
CA VAL A 47 13.84 -9.38 1.08
C VAL A 47 12.74 -9.76 2.05
N HIS A 48 11.76 -8.88 2.23
CA HIS A 48 10.65 -9.07 3.16
C HIS A 48 9.34 -9.19 2.39
N PRO A 49 8.63 -10.32 2.48
CA PRO A 49 7.28 -10.42 1.98
C PRO A 49 6.38 -9.37 2.62
N GLU A 50 5.51 -8.76 1.82
CA GLU A 50 4.50 -7.82 2.30
C GLU A 50 3.14 -8.14 1.72
N VAL A 51 2.10 -7.83 2.48
CA VAL A 51 0.71 -7.84 2.04
C VAL A 51 0.06 -6.52 2.42
N ALA A 52 -0.88 -6.06 1.59
CA ALA A 52 -1.63 -4.86 1.88
C ALA A 52 -3.09 -5.02 1.50
N LEU A 53 -3.96 -4.42 2.30
CA LEU A 53 -5.39 -4.28 2.05
C LEU A 53 -5.76 -2.80 2.17
N GLY A 54 -6.57 -2.30 1.25
CA GLY A 54 -6.92 -0.89 1.24
C GLY A 54 -8.14 -0.54 0.42
N ALA A 55 -8.40 0.75 0.38
CA ALA A 55 -9.46 1.31 -0.43
C ALA A 55 -9.05 2.67 -1.00
N VAL A 56 -9.57 2.98 -2.18
CA VAL A 56 -9.45 4.29 -2.84
C VAL A 56 -10.85 4.79 -3.12
N PHE A 57 -11.19 5.97 -2.64
CA PHE A 57 -12.41 6.68 -3.01
C PHE A 57 -12.06 7.76 -4.03
N GLY A 58 -12.73 7.75 -5.17
CA GLY A 58 -12.40 8.62 -6.26
C GLY A 58 -13.59 9.01 -7.11
N TYR A 59 -13.30 9.80 -8.14
CA TYR A 59 -14.24 10.26 -9.13
C TYR A 59 -13.71 9.98 -10.53
N GLN A 60 -14.56 9.43 -11.38
CA GLN A 60 -14.24 9.17 -12.78
C GLN A 60 -14.62 10.37 -13.64
N PHE A 61 -13.62 11.16 -14.02
CA PHE A 61 -13.82 12.39 -14.81
C PHE A 61 -14.12 12.09 -16.27
N SER A 62 -13.57 11.01 -16.79
CA SER A 62 -13.81 10.56 -18.17
C SER A 62 -13.76 9.02 -18.20
N ASP A 63 -14.07 8.43 -19.36
CA ASP A 63 -13.99 6.99 -19.57
C ASP A 63 -12.57 6.43 -19.32
N HIS A 64 -11.57 7.32 -19.37
CA HIS A 64 -10.17 6.98 -19.23
C HIS A 64 -9.55 7.41 -17.90
N LEU A 65 -9.95 8.57 -17.34
CA LEU A 65 -9.28 9.19 -16.19
C LEU A 65 -10.13 9.14 -14.94
N SER A 66 -9.57 8.59 -13.87
CA SER A 66 -10.10 8.68 -12.51
C SER A 66 -9.05 9.24 -11.55
N LEU A 67 -9.50 10.09 -10.62
CA LEU A 67 -8.69 10.65 -9.53
C LEU A 67 -9.34 10.28 -8.20
N GLY A 68 -8.52 10.04 -7.19
CA GLY A 68 -9.04 9.63 -5.89
C GLY A 68 -8.06 9.86 -4.76
N VAL A 69 -8.53 9.56 -3.56
CA VAL A 69 -7.74 9.49 -2.34
C VAL A 69 -7.92 8.11 -1.72
N GLY A 70 -6.89 7.57 -1.16
CA GLY A 70 -6.94 6.23 -0.60
C GLY A 70 -6.02 6.04 0.58
N ALA A 71 -6.23 4.90 1.23
CA ALA A 71 -5.35 4.41 2.27
C ALA A 71 -5.28 2.88 2.19
N ASN A 72 -4.15 2.32 2.57
CA ASN A 72 -4.03 0.88 2.74
C ASN A 72 -3.23 0.54 4.01
N VAL A 73 -3.58 -0.57 4.63
CA VAL A 73 -2.80 -1.16 5.72
C VAL A 73 -1.85 -2.16 5.10
N ARG A 74 -0.56 -1.97 5.34
CA ARG A 74 0.53 -2.82 4.85
C ARG A 74 1.22 -3.52 5.99
N GLN A 75 1.35 -4.82 5.88
CA GLN A 75 2.04 -5.66 6.84
C GLN A 75 3.27 -6.28 6.17
N THR A 76 4.43 -6.05 6.76
CA THR A 76 5.68 -6.72 6.37
C THR A 76 5.97 -7.89 7.31
N SER A 77 6.80 -8.84 6.87
CA SER A 77 7.21 -9.98 7.69
C SER A 77 7.96 -9.58 8.97
N ASP A 78 8.51 -8.36 9.02
CA ASP A 78 9.19 -7.80 10.20
C ASP A 78 8.24 -7.25 11.27
N VAL A 79 6.94 -7.58 11.17
CA VAL A 79 5.89 -7.13 12.11
C VAL A 79 5.67 -5.60 12.10
N VAL A 80 6.15 -4.90 11.08
CA VAL A 80 5.88 -3.48 10.91
C VAL A 80 4.61 -3.29 10.11
N THR A 81 3.68 -2.52 10.66
CA THR A 81 2.42 -2.17 10.00
C THR A 81 2.44 -0.70 9.59
N TRP A 82 2.30 -0.47 8.28
CA TRP A 82 2.27 0.84 7.67
C TRP A 82 0.86 1.23 7.25
N LEU A 83 0.55 2.52 7.33
CA LEU A 83 -0.67 3.13 6.80
C LEU A 83 -0.30 4.26 5.82
N PRO A 84 -0.02 3.98 4.55
CA PRO A 84 0.01 5.00 3.52
C PRO A 84 -1.37 5.61 3.31
N VAL A 85 -1.43 6.93 3.32
CA VAL A 85 -2.57 7.75 2.87
C VAL A 85 -2.10 8.51 1.65
N PHE A 86 -2.82 8.41 0.52
CA PHE A 86 -2.32 8.88 -0.77
C PHE A 86 -3.41 9.43 -1.67
N ALA A 87 -3.01 10.32 -2.58
CA ALA A 87 -3.76 10.65 -3.77
C ALA A 87 -3.42 9.63 -4.88
N SER A 88 -4.42 9.28 -5.69
CA SER A 88 -4.32 8.34 -6.80
C SER A 88 -4.82 8.96 -8.08
N ALA A 89 -4.10 8.73 -9.18
CA ALA A 89 -4.51 9.05 -10.54
C ALA A 89 -4.38 7.78 -11.39
N LYS A 90 -5.49 7.32 -11.97
CA LYS A 90 -5.54 6.14 -12.82
C LYS A 90 -6.01 6.50 -14.22
N TYR A 91 -5.26 6.06 -15.22
CA TYR A 91 -5.59 6.21 -16.63
C TYR A 91 -5.77 4.86 -17.30
N ARG A 92 -6.91 4.67 -18.02
CA ARG A 92 -7.24 3.49 -18.83
C ARG A 92 -7.13 3.83 -20.30
N PHE A 93 -6.43 3.02 -21.08
CA PHE A 93 -6.00 3.39 -22.43
C PHE A 93 -7.01 3.19 -23.53
N ASN A 94 -7.98 2.32 -23.38
CA ASN A 94 -8.96 2.03 -24.46
C ASN A 94 -10.34 1.68 -23.92
N ASP A 95 -11.33 1.55 -24.81
CA ASP A 95 -12.73 1.22 -24.50
C ASP A 95 -13.07 -0.26 -24.75
N SER A 96 -12.07 -1.11 -24.90
CA SER A 96 -12.27 -2.55 -25.11
C SER A 96 -12.71 -3.26 -23.81
N LYS A 97 -13.12 -4.52 -23.91
CA LYS A 97 -13.48 -5.35 -22.74
C LYS A 97 -12.31 -5.53 -21.77
N VAL A 98 -11.08 -5.49 -22.29
CA VAL A 98 -9.84 -5.53 -21.51
C VAL A 98 -9.16 -4.18 -21.71
N ARG A 99 -9.05 -3.39 -20.65
CA ARG A 99 -8.48 -2.04 -20.70
C ARG A 99 -7.14 -2.00 -19.99
N PRO A 100 -6.05 -1.83 -20.71
CA PRO A 100 -4.77 -1.55 -20.06
C PRO A 100 -4.88 -0.28 -19.21
N PHE A 101 -4.23 -0.25 -18.06
CA PHE A 101 -4.20 0.93 -17.19
C PHE A 101 -2.81 1.22 -16.65
N VAL A 102 -2.60 2.47 -16.29
CA VAL A 102 -1.53 2.92 -15.42
C VAL A 102 -2.13 3.70 -14.26
N GLU A 103 -1.59 3.50 -13.07
CA GLU A 103 -2.00 4.20 -11.86
C GLU A 103 -0.78 4.74 -11.15
N ALA A 104 -0.80 6.04 -10.82
CA ALA A 104 0.22 6.71 -10.03
C ALA A 104 -0.38 7.13 -8.68
N ARG A 105 0.40 6.98 -7.61
CA ARG A 105 0.01 7.32 -6.25
C ARG A 105 1.12 8.12 -5.59
N CYS A 106 0.75 9.15 -4.82
CA CYS A 106 1.68 9.84 -3.96
C CYS A 106 1.00 10.28 -2.67
N GLY A 107 1.75 10.27 -1.56
CA GLY A 107 1.19 10.56 -0.24
C GLY A 107 2.20 10.40 0.87
N TYR A 108 1.68 10.02 2.03
CA TYR A 108 2.47 9.88 3.25
C TYR A 108 2.13 8.58 3.98
N ALA A 109 3.14 7.89 4.46
CA ALA A 109 3.00 6.64 5.19
C ALA A 109 3.27 6.86 6.68
N PHE A 110 2.37 6.33 7.50
CA PHE A 110 2.46 6.37 8.97
C PHE A 110 2.70 4.95 9.48
N CYS A 111 3.50 4.80 10.52
CA CYS A 111 3.62 3.54 11.23
C CYS A 111 2.46 3.42 12.24
N LEU A 112 1.61 2.41 12.07
CA LEU A 112 0.47 2.16 12.98
C LEU A 112 0.89 1.46 14.28
N LEU A 113 1.85 0.55 14.19
CA LEU A 113 2.42 -0.14 15.33
C LEU A 113 3.83 0.35 15.49
N GLY A 114 4.05 1.28 16.40
CA GLY A 114 5.36 1.72 16.83
C GLY A 114 6.11 0.53 17.40
N LEU A 115 7.25 0.21 16.81
CA LEU A 115 8.14 -0.81 17.33
C LEU A 115 8.71 -0.32 18.65
N GLY A 116 8.13 -0.76 19.75
CA GLY A 116 8.86 -0.85 20.99
C GLY A 116 9.93 -1.91 20.80
N TYR A 117 11.09 -1.56 20.26
CA TYR A 117 12.19 -2.48 20.10
C TYR A 117 12.83 -2.70 21.48
N LYS A 118 12.56 -3.85 22.09
CA LYS A 118 13.36 -4.36 23.19
C LYS A 118 14.57 -5.09 22.60
N GLY A 119 15.56 -4.32 22.18
CA GLY A 119 16.85 -4.87 21.79
C GLY A 119 17.67 -5.17 23.03
N SER A 120 17.92 -6.44 23.35
CA SER A 120 18.97 -6.82 24.29
C SER A 120 20.21 -7.19 23.48
N SER A 121 21.17 -6.29 23.38
CA SER A 121 22.49 -6.62 22.88
C SER A 121 23.47 -6.62 24.06
N LYS A 122 24.02 -7.78 24.39
CA LYS A 122 25.06 -7.99 25.43
C LYS A 122 24.72 -7.38 26.81
N GLY A 123 23.52 -7.65 27.33
CA GLY A 123 23.16 -7.20 28.69
C GLY A 123 22.64 -5.76 28.75
N ASN A 124 22.57 -5.07 27.65
CA ASN A 124 22.04 -3.71 27.55
C ASN A 124 20.56 -3.73 27.15
N SER A 125 19.67 -3.39 28.08
CA SER A 125 18.24 -3.22 27.82
C SER A 125 17.99 -1.80 27.34
N TYR A 126 17.55 -1.64 26.09
CA TYR A 126 17.07 -0.37 25.56
C TYR A 126 15.56 -0.40 25.53
N VAL A 127 14.91 0.62 26.07
CA VAL A 127 13.51 0.88 25.83
C VAL A 127 13.48 2.04 24.85
N SER A 128 13.18 1.77 23.57
CA SER A 128 13.01 2.83 22.59
C SER A 128 11.56 2.85 22.11
N SER A 129 11.00 4.04 21.98
CA SER A 129 9.83 4.29 21.18
C SER A 129 10.31 4.78 19.82
N ALA A 130 9.98 4.06 18.76
CA ALA A 130 10.29 4.47 17.41
C ALA A 130 9.03 5.04 16.75
N LEU A 131 9.11 6.28 16.27
CA LEU A 131 8.12 6.89 15.41
C LEU A 131 8.67 6.80 13.99
N CYS A 132 7.95 6.10 13.13
CA CYS A 132 8.34 5.92 11.74
C CYS A 132 7.28 6.53 10.83
N GLU A 133 7.69 7.43 9.97
CA GLU A 133 6.80 8.08 9.00
C GLU A 133 7.58 8.48 7.77
N GLY A 134 6.88 8.73 6.66
CA GLY A 134 7.58 9.21 5.50
C GLY A 134 6.80 9.31 4.22
N PHE A 135 7.44 9.82 3.18
CA PHE A 135 6.85 9.99 1.87
C PHE A 135 6.58 8.63 1.21
N TYR A 136 5.40 8.50 0.61
CA TYR A 136 4.97 7.33 -0.14
C TYR A 136 4.72 7.69 -1.61
N ALA A 137 5.28 6.90 -2.52
CA ALA A 137 4.98 6.96 -3.94
C ALA A 137 4.85 5.54 -4.51
N ALA A 138 3.94 5.35 -5.46
CA ALA A 138 3.79 4.09 -6.17
C ALA A 138 3.32 4.30 -7.60
N VAL A 139 3.70 3.39 -8.48
CA VAL A 139 3.18 3.28 -9.84
C VAL A 139 2.80 1.83 -10.08
N ALA A 140 1.59 1.61 -10.61
CA ALA A 140 1.12 0.29 -11.02
C ALA A 140 0.63 0.33 -12.46
N GLY A 141 0.77 -0.79 -13.16
CA GLY A 141 0.23 -0.99 -14.51
C GLY A 141 -0.33 -2.38 -14.66
N GLY A 142 -1.35 -2.51 -15.49
CA GLY A 142 -2.04 -3.78 -15.67
C GLY A 142 -3.21 -3.70 -16.63
N CYS A 143 -4.17 -4.60 -16.43
CA CYS A 143 -5.38 -4.66 -17.21
C CYS A 143 -6.63 -4.64 -16.31
N SER A 144 -7.63 -3.87 -16.73
CA SER A 144 -8.97 -3.84 -16.14
C SER A 144 -9.90 -4.77 -16.92
N PHE A 145 -10.61 -5.62 -16.22
CA PHE A 145 -11.61 -6.57 -16.73
C PHE A 145 -12.98 -6.21 -16.12
N GLY A 146 -13.73 -5.34 -16.75
CA GLY A 146 -14.96 -4.79 -16.19
C GLY A 146 -14.70 -4.01 -14.92
N ARG A 147 -15.04 -4.58 -13.76
CA ARG A 147 -14.81 -3.96 -12.44
C ARG A 147 -13.54 -4.41 -11.73
N THR A 148 -12.81 -5.34 -12.30
CA THR A 148 -11.61 -5.93 -11.68
C THR A 148 -10.36 -5.42 -12.36
N ASP A 149 -9.39 -4.96 -11.57
CA ASP A 149 -8.08 -4.56 -12.03
C ASP A 149 -7.04 -5.57 -11.55
N LEU A 150 -6.16 -6.00 -12.44
CA LEU A 150 -5.02 -6.86 -12.16
C LEU A 150 -3.76 -6.24 -12.72
N GLY A 151 -2.71 -6.17 -11.93
CA GLY A 151 -1.49 -5.51 -12.37
C GLY A 151 -0.27 -5.82 -11.51
N LEU A 152 0.80 -5.17 -11.90
CA LEU A 152 2.07 -5.13 -11.19
C LEU A 152 2.41 -3.70 -10.85
N GLY A 153 3.08 -3.48 -9.74
CA GLY A 153 3.50 -2.14 -9.36
C GLY A 153 4.83 -2.13 -8.65
N VAL A 154 5.38 -0.94 -8.60
CA VAL A 154 6.55 -0.59 -7.79
C VAL A 154 6.15 0.53 -6.85
N GLN A 155 6.71 0.50 -5.63
CA GLN A 155 6.50 1.55 -4.66
C GLN A 155 7.81 1.93 -3.98
N PHE A 156 7.82 3.13 -3.44
CA PHE A 156 8.90 3.69 -2.64
C PHE A 156 8.32 4.31 -1.39
N ILE A 157 8.85 3.91 -0.23
CA ILE A 157 8.56 4.56 1.05
C ILE A 157 9.88 5.12 1.55
N ASN A 158 9.95 6.44 1.70
CA ASN A 158 11.08 7.11 2.33
C ASN A 158 10.75 7.30 3.81
N ILE A 159 11.40 6.52 4.66
CA ILE A 159 11.07 6.40 6.08
C ILE A 159 12.05 7.24 6.89
N HIS A 160 11.50 8.13 7.70
CA HIS A 160 12.21 8.80 8.78
C HIS A 160 11.88 8.07 10.08
N THR A 161 12.90 7.57 10.76
CA THR A 161 12.74 6.90 12.05
C THR A 161 13.35 7.78 13.12
N HIS A 162 12.56 8.15 14.11
CA HIS A 162 13.00 8.86 15.31
C HIS A 162 12.96 7.87 16.47
N GLU A 163 14.10 7.46 16.95
CA GLU A 163 14.24 6.59 18.10
C GLU A 163 14.61 7.42 19.33
N MET A 164 13.83 7.30 20.39
CA MET A 164 14.11 7.91 21.69
C MET A 164 14.12 6.82 22.76
N GLY A 165 15.11 6.81 23.60
CA GLY A 165 15.24 5.82 24.66
C GLY A 165 16.24 6.23 25.75
N TRP A 166 16.47 5.29 26.67
CA TRP A 166 17.41 5.42 27.77
C TRP A 166 18.42 4.29 27.67
N ASN A 167 19.70 4.62 27.79
CA ASN A 167 20.74 3.61 27.89
C ASN A 167 20.77 3.02 29.33
N ILE A 168 21.58 1.98 29.55
CA ILE A 168 21.68 1.33 30.87
C ILE A 168 22.16 2.28 31.95
N ALA A 169 22.98 3.27 31.60
CA ALA A 169 23.41 4.28 32.52
C ALA A 169 22.31 5.29 32.90
N GLY A 170 21.10 5.14 32.35
CA GLY A 170 19.97 6.05 32.56
C GLY A 170 20.11 7.35 31.79
N GLU A 171 20.97 7.40 30.78
CA GLU A 171 21.14 8.59 29.94
C GLU A 171 20.18 8.54 28.75
N PRO A 172 19.48 9.65 28.43
CA PRO A 172 18.62 9.71 27.26
C PRO A 172 19.46 9.65 25.98
N PHE A 173 18.99 8.92 24.99
CA PHE A 173 19.54 8.96 23.64
C PHE A 173 18.44 9.28 22.63
N GLN A 174 18.82 9.95 21.55
CA GLN A 174 17.98 10.22 20.41
C GLN A 174 18.77 9.82 19.16
N TYR A 175 18.16 9.02 18.30
CA TYR A 175 18.75 8.60 17.04
C TYR A 175 17.75 8.86 15.91
N GLU A 176 18.23 9.45 14.83
CA GLU A 176 17.45 9.70 13.63
C GLU A 176 18.07 8.91 12.47
N SER A 177 17.26 8.21 11.74
CA SER A 177 17.68 7.53 10.53
C SER A 177 16.68 7.74 9.41
N GLN A 178 17.17 7.76 8.18
CA GLN A 178 16.39 7.82 6.98
C GLN A 178 16.71 6.61 6.11
N ASP A 179 15.67 5.94 5.62
CA ASP A 179 15.81 4.76 4.77
C ASP A 179 14.76 4.76 3.67
N ILE A 180 15.19 4.41 2.45
CA ILE A 180 14.30 4.27 1.29
C ILE A 180 14.02 2.80 1.09
N LYS A 181 12.76 2.41 1.17
CA LYS A 181 12.28 1.03 1.02
C LYS A 181 11.50 0.87 -0.28
N PRO A 182 12.15 0.41 -1.35
CA PRO A 182 11.45 0.04 -2.57
C PRO A 182 10.80 -1.33 -2.42
N ALA A 183 9.65 -1.51 -3.08
CA ALA A 183 8.99 -2.80 -3.17
C ALA A 183 8.37 -3.01 -4.55
N VAL A 184 8.23 -4.27 -4.93
CA VAL A 184 7.49 -4.71 -6.11
C VAL A 184 6.28 -5.49 -5.63
N PHE A 185 5.10 -5.24 -6.20
CA PHE A 185 3.87 -5.87 -5.76
C PHE A 185 2.95 -6.27 -6.92
N LEU A 186 2.21 -7.36 -6.70
CA LEU A 186 1.01 -7.70 -7.45
C LEU A 186 -0.12 -6.83 -6.94
N HIS A 187 -0.89 -6.26 -7.86
CA HIS A 187 -2.04 -5.42 -7.58
C HIS A 187 -3.31 -6.11 -8.02
N TYR A 188 -4.25 -6.25 -7.10
CA TYR A 188 -5.63 -6.64 -7.35
C TYR A 188 -6.55 -5.58 -6.81
N ALA A 189 -7.54 -5.16 -7.60
CA ALA A 189 -8.57 -4.25 -7.11
C ALA A 189 -9.94 -4.56 -7.72
N TYR A 190 -10.99 -4.24 -6.96
CA TYR A 190 -12.37 -4.31 -7.38
C TYR A 190 -13.03 -2.94 -7.23
N ASN A 191 -13.67 -2.46 -8.31
CA ASN A 191 -14.22 -1.12 -8.42
C ASN A 191 -15.75 -1.14 -8.28
N PHE A 192 -16.27 -0.40 -7.31
CA PHE A 192 -17.69 -0.13 -7.11
C PHE A 192 -17.99 1.26 -7.65
N TYR A 193 -18.97 1.38 -8.56
CA TYR A 193 -19.37 2.65 -9.17
C TYR A 193 -20.69 3.11 -8.59
N PHE A 194 -20.80 4.41 -8.24
CA PHE A 194 -21.96 5.01 -7.60
C PHE A 194 -22.31 6.34 -8.26
N GLY A 195 -23.60 6.63 -8.33
CA GLY A 195 -24.11 7.88 -8.87
C GLY A 195 -24.32 7.82 -10.39
N LYS A 196 -25.43 8.37 -10.80
CA LYS A 196 -25.73 8.80 -12.17
C LYS A 196 -25.81 10.30 -12.17
#